data_77f549a25a0c156507d9d23f4420a46d
#
_entry.id   77f549a25a0c156507d9d23f4420a46d
#
_cell.length_a   1.000
_cell.length_b   1.000
_cell.length_c   1.000
_cell.angle_alpha   90.00
_cell.angle_beta   90.00
_cell.angle_gamma   90.00
#
_symmetry.space_group_name_H-M   'P 1'
#
loop_
_entity.id
_entity.type
_entity.pdbx_description
1 polymer ?
#
loop_
_entity_poly.entity_id
_entity_poly.type
_entity_poly.pdbx_seq_one_letter_code
_entity_poly.pdbx_strand_id
1 'polypeptide(L)'
;MGNNMSLPFLLGTALLFSSAVALATATVDYRHEYRLRDRTHYDKLGLSTTLPNNMFLGVETKFKTGGAEPKDKYYNDTVLNVVEVTFLKSYYWGNWTLSPFIQPEFNSSRTEWKFGVAPWYKINDRWSVGGLYRLELTDYAHDDQCRTGGIDYCDTDRHRTANRFDLYLRNKSDRLTTTYKLVYKHADAKLFANKHDDYEQELQFDYALSNDRVWVPYVAFGDIGRSATSSERQLRLRTGILYNYR
;
A
#
# COMPACT_ATOMS: atom_id res chain seq x y z
N MET A 1 15.37 34.41 -1.63
CA MET A 1 13.95 34.72 -1.83
C MET A 1 13.16 33.48 -1.46
N GLY A 2 12.60 33.44 -0.25
CA GLY A 2 11.87 32.30 0.26
C GLY A 2 10.43 32.32 -0.24
N ASN A 3 10.03 31.28 -0.96
CA ASN A 3 8.63 31.07 -1.28
C ASN A 3 7.95 30.33 -0.12
N ASN A 4 7.19 31.07 0.66
CA ASN A 4 6.21 30.50 1.59
C ASN A 4 5.13 29.78 0.80
N MET A 5 5.22 28.46 0.70
CA MET A 5 4.11 27.64 0.25
C MET A 5 3.08 27.55 1.38
N SER A 6 1.98 28.24 1.16
CA SER A 6 0.93 28.50 2.11
C SER A 6 0.12 27.25 2.50
N LEU A 7 -0.17 27.17 3.78
CA LEU A 7 -0.97 26.23 4.58
C LEU A 7 -2.45 25.98 4.16
N PRO A 8 -3.05 26.51 3.08
CA PRO A 8 -4.48 26.32 2.82
C PRO A 8 -4.87 24.98 2.19
N PHE A 9 -3.91 24.17 1.73
CA PHE A 9 -4.27 22.90 1.05
C PHE A 9 -4.65 21.77 2.02
N LEU A 10 -4.16 21.80 3.24
CA LEU A 10 -4.48 20.78 4.26
C LEU A 10 -5.82 21.02 4.94
N LEU A 11 -6.31 22.24 5.04
CA LEU A 11 -7.63 22.53 5.61
C LEU A 11 -8.80 22.21 4.67
N GLY A 12 -8.59 22.29 3.36
CA GLY A 12 -9.64 22.01 2.37
C GLY A 12 -10.06 20.54 2.32
N THR A 13 -9.15 19.63 2.61
CA THR A 13 -9.43 18.18 2.61
C THR A 13 -10.20 17.71 3.84
N ALA A 14 -10.05 18.38 4.97
CA ALA A 14 -10.76 18.04 6.20
C ALA A 14 -12.26 18.46 6.19
N LEU A 15 -12.61 19.49 5.44
CA LEU A 15 -13.98 20.03 5.38
C LEU A 15 -14.93 19.23 4.46
N LEU A 16 -14.40 18.47 3.50
CA LEU A 16 -15.23 17.63 2.62
C LEU A 16 -15.77 16.37 3.31
N PHE A 17 -15.23 15.99 4.46
CA PHE A 17 -15.69 14.82 5.21
C PHE A 17 -16.81 15.12 6.23
N SER A 18 -17.14 16.37 6.48
CA SER A 18 -18.07 16.74 7.57
C SER A 18 -19.56 16.65 7.23
N SER A 19 -19.94 16.50 5.97
CA SER A 19 -21.35 16.58 5.55
C SER A 19 -22.02 15.26 5.13
N ALA A 20 -21.30 14.13 5.11
CA ALA A 20 -21.83 12.82 4.70
C ALA A 20 -21.76 11.74 5.80
N VAL A 21 -21.67 12.11 7.08
CA VAL A 21 -21.17 11.24 8.16
C VAL A 21 -22.25 10.38 8.83
N ALA A 22 -23.48 10.35 8.35
CA ALA A 22 -24.53 9.68 9.12
C ALA A 22 -24.48 8.12 9.11
N LEU A 23 -23.73 7.45 8.20
CA LEU A 23 -23.69 5.98 8.11
C LEU A 23 -22.38 5.43 7.50
N ALA A 24 -21.31 6.18 7.42
CA ALA A 24 -20.05 5.71 6.87
C ALA A 24 -19.10 5.24 7.98
N THR A 25 -18.57 4.03 7.86
CA THR A 25 -17.46 3.59 8.71
C THR A 25 -16.16 4.21 8.20
N ALA A 26 -15.42 4.89 9.07
CA ALA A 26 -14.14 5.47 8.74
C ALA A 26 -13.00 4.70 9.43
N THR A 27 -11.88 4.54 8.74
CA THR A 27 -10.68 3.91 9.30
C THR A 27 -9.49 4.83 9.13
N VAL A 28 -8.74 5.00 10.22
CA VAL A 28 -7.39 5.59 10.20
C VAL A 28 -6.40 4.45 10.34
N ASP A 29 -5.40 4.37 9.47
CA ASP A 29 -4.33 3.37 9.49
C ASP A 29 -2.98 4.08 9.58
N TYR A 30 -2.28 3.85 10.68
CA TYR A 30 -0.87 4.25 10.80
C TYR A 30 0.01 3.01 10.78
N ARG A 31 1.10 3.06 10.00
CA ARG A 31 2.06 1.97 9.86
C ARG A 31 3.48 2.50 9.79
N HIS A 32 4.36 1.88 10.57
CA HIS A 32 5.80 2.00 10.45
C HIS A 32 6.38 0.74 9.80
N GLU A 33 7.28 0.90 8.83
CA GLU A 33 7.98 -0.16 8.13
C GLU A 33 9.49 0.03 8.27
N TYR A 34 10.19 -1.07 8.58
CA TYR A 34 11.64 -1.12 8.61
C TYR A 34 12.16 -2.24 7.70
N ARG A 35 13.13 -1.91 6.84
CA ARG A 35 13.82 -2.85 5.94
C ARG A 35 15.21 -3.12 6.49
N LEU A 36 15.46 -4.36 6.91
CA LEU A 36 16.64 -4.71 7.71
C LEU A 36 17.97 -4.45 7.00
N ARG A 37 18.11 -4.86 5.74
CA ARG A 37 19.40 -4.71 5.03
C ARG A 37 19.66 -3.28 4.57
N ASP A 38 18.64 -2.63 4.07
CA ASP A 38 18.75 -1.25 3.57
C ASP A 38 18.76 -0.23 4.71
N ARG A 39 18.38 -0.63 5.93
CA ARG A 39 18.22 0.23 7.12
C ARG A 39 17.34 1.44 6.83
N THR A 40 16.29 1.23 6.05
CA THR A 40 15.37 2.30 5.65
C THR A 40 14.06 2.21 6.39
N HIS A 41 13.53 3.37 6.75
CA HIS A 41 12.26 3.52 7.44
C HIS A 41 11.23 4.16 6.51
N TYR A 42 10.01 3.66 6.57
CA TYR A 42 8.86 4.21 5.88
C TYR A 42 7.69 4.31 6.85
N ASP A 43 7.00 5.41 6.81
CA ASP A 43 5.74 5.58 7.53
C ASP A 43 4.60 5.72 6.55
N LYS A 44 3.43 5.26 6.96
CA LYS A 44 2.20 5.37 6.21
C LYS A 44 1.09 5.91 7.09
N LEU A 45 0.36 6.88 6.57
CA LEU A 45 -0.92 7.30 7.13
C LEU A 45 -2.00 7.10 6.08
N GLY A 46 -3.00 6.30 6.41
CA GLY A 46 -4.16 6.03 5.56
C GLY A 46 -5.45 6.51 6.22
N LEU A 47 -6.33 7.08 5.40
CA LEU A 47 -7.70 7.42 5.77
C LEU A 47 -8.62 6.73 4.78
N SER A 48 -9.64 6.02 5.25
CA SER A 48 -10.58 5.37 4.35
C SER A 48 -11.99 5.34 4.92
N THR A 49 -12.96 5.20 4.02
CA THR A 49 -14.36 5.06 4.38
C THR A 49 -15.07 4.09 3.44
N THR A 50 -16.06 3.37 3.97
CA THR A 50 -16.97 2.56 3.17
C THR A 50 -18.36 3.20 3.23
N LEU A 51 -18.88 3.56 2.06
CA LEU A 51 -20.19 4.16 1.88
C LEU A 51 -21.30 3.10 1.89
N PRO A 52 -22.58 3.46 2.17
CA PRO A 52 -23.68 2.50 2.24
C PRO A 52 -23.91 1.65 0.98
N ASN A 53 -23.51 2.14 -0.19
CA ASN A 53 -23.61 1.42 -1.46
C ASN A 53 -22.43 0.45 -1.73
N ASN A 54 -21.64 0.09 -0.71
CA ASN A 54 -20.44 -0.76 -0.80
C ASN A 54 -19.31 -0.15 -1.65
N MET A 55 -19.30 1.16 -1.82
CA MET A 55 -18.16 1.88 -2.38
C MET A 55 -17.15 2.18 -1.26
N PHE A 56 -15.88 1.94 -1.54
CA PHE A 56 -14.77 2.30 -0.68
C PHE A 56 -13.99 3.45 -1.32
N LEU A 57 -13.66 4.41 -0.49
CA LEU A 57 -12.76 5.51 -0.81
C LEU A 57 -11.62 5.51 0.21
N GLY A 58 -10.39 5.51 -0.26
CA GLY A 58 -9.20 5.58 0.57
C GLY A 58 -8.20 6.59 0.05
N VAL A 59 -7.50 7.25 0.96
CA VAL A 59 -6.32 8.08 0.67
C VAL A 59 -5.20 7.62 1.58
N GLU A 60 -4.05 7.33 1.00
CA GLU A 60 -2.86 6.87 1.71
C GLU A 60 -1.68 7.76 1.38
N THR A 61 -0.96 8.21 2.39
CA THR A 61 0.30 8.93 2.23
C THR A 61 1.43 8.10 2.81
N LYS A 62 2.53 8.00 2.06
CA LYS A 62 3.74 7.30 2.47
C LYS A 62 4.88 8.30 2.62
N PHE A 63 5.58 8.20 3.72
CA PHE A 63 6.76 9.00 4.03
C PHE A 63 7.98 8.09 4.06
N LYS A 64 9.11 8.62 3.68
CA LYS A 64 10.39 7.92 3.71
C LYS A 64 11.38 8.76 4.50
N THR A 65 12.18 8.13 5.35
CA THR A 65 13.38 8.75 5.90
C THR A 65 14.39 8.88 4.75
N GLY A 66 14.67 10.12 4.37
CA GLY A 66 15.36 10.43 3.12
C GLY A 66 16.75 10.99 3.26
N GLY A 67 17.22 11.23 4.47
CA GLY A 67 18.49 11.88 4.72
C GLY A 67 19.72 11.11 4.24
N ALA A 68 20.83 11.79 4.11
CA ALA A 68 22.09 11.18 3.78
C ALA A 68 22.51 10.35 4.99
N GLU A 69 23.15 10.48 5.90
CA GLU A 69 23.61 9.58 6.96
C GLU A 69 23.23 10.11 8.37
N PRO A 70 22.99 9.21 9.28
CA PRO A 70 22.90 7.75 9.21
C PRO A 70 21.48 7.29 8.86
N LYS A 71 21.36 6.32 7.95
CA LYS A 71 20.11 5.76 7.44
C LYS A 71 19.25 5.06 8.49
N ASP A 72 19.80 4.75 9.63
CA ASP A 72 19.16 4.08 10.76
C ASP A 72 18.54 5.03 11.80
N LYS A 73 18.61 6.34 11.59
CA LYS A 73 17.91 7.32 12.43
C LYS A 73 16.46 7.47 11.97
N TYR A 74 15.55 7.27 12.92
CA TYR A 74 14.11 7.51 12.71
C TYR A 74 13.86 9.00 12.49
N TYR A 75 12.94 9.30 11.57
CA TYR A 75 12.47 10.66 11.31
C TYR A 75 13.54 11.68 10.92
N ASN A 76 14.74 11.21 10.53
CA ASN A 76 15.74 12.08 9.97
C ASN A 76 15.39 12.40 8.52
N ASP A 77 15.24 13.69 8.21
CA ASP A 77 14.90 14.18 6.87
C ASP A 77 13.71 13.44 6.23
N THR A 78 12.62 13.32 7.00
CA THR A 78 11.39 12.68 6.52
C THR A 78 10.80 13.47 5.36
N VAL A 79 10.61 12.80 4.23
CA VAL A 79 10.04 13.37 3.01
C VAL A 79 8.78 12.62 2.59
N LEU A 80 7.82 13.34 2.03
CA LEU A 80 6.67 12.74 1.38
C LEU A 80 7.16 11.93 0.18
N ASN A 81 6.86 10.64 0.20
CA ASN A 81 7.30 9.73 -0.85
C ASN A 81 6.20 9.50 -1.88
N VAL A 82 4.96 9.26 -1.44
CA VAL A 82 3.85 8.86 -2.30
C VAL A 82 2.53 9.31 -1.70
N VAL A 83 1.60 9.71 -2.57
CA VAL A 83 0.16 9.82 -2.27
C VAL A 83 -0.59 8.84 -3.15
N GLU A 84 -1.44 8.01 -2.58
CA GLU A 84 -2.25 7.01 -3.27
C GLU A 84 -3.72 7.21 -2.94
N VAL A 85 -4.58 7.17 -3.95
CA VAL A 85 -6.04 7.25 -3.78
C VAL A 85 -6.65 5.95 -4.28
N THR A 86 -7.58 5.38 -3.51
CA THR A 86 -8.26 4.13 -3.87
C THR A 86 -9.75 4.36 -4.02
N PHE A 87 -10.28 3.95 -5.15
CA PHE A 87 -11.72 3.83 -5.40
C PHE A 87 -12.02 2.35 -5.67
N LEU A 88 -12.95 1.77 -4.90
CA LEU A 88 -13.31 0.37 -5.01
C LEU A 88 -14.82 0.21 -4.86
N LYS A 89 -15.41 -0.74 -5.59
CA LYS A 89 -16.82 -1.14 -5.44
C LYS A 89 -16.89 -2.63 -5.16
N SER A 90 -17.52 -3.02 -4.05
CA SER A 90 -17.70 -4.43 -3.72
C SER A 90 -19.07 -4.95 -4.16
N TYR A 91 -19.05 -6.15 -4.76
CA TYR A 91 -20.21 -6.94 -5.13
C TYR A 91 -20.19 -8.26 -4.36
N TYR A 92 -21.34 -8.64 -3.82
CA TYR A 92 -21.48 -9.82 -2.95
C TYR A 92 -22.45 -10.81 -3.56
N TRP A 93 -22.08 -12.10 -3.64
CA TRP A 93 -22.98 -13.20 -3.99
C TRP A 93 -22.57 -14.49 -3.29
N GLY A 94 -23.45 -14.96 -2.39
CA GLY A 94 -23.14 -16.10 -1.53
C GLY A 94 -21.87 -15.87 -0.71
N ASN A 95 -20.92 -16.78 -0.82
CA ASN A 95 -19.62 -16.68 -0.13
C ASN A 95 -18.57 -15.85 -0.90
N TRP A 96 -18.90 -15.33 -2.07
CA TRP A 96 -17.99 -14.57 -2.90
C TRP A 96 -18.15 -13.06 -2.69
N THR A 97 -17.03 -12.37 -2.74
CA THR A 97 -16.96 -10.91 -2.90
C THR A 97 -16.05 -10.61 -4.08
N LEU A 98 -16.46 -9.74 -4.98
CA LEU A 98 -15.65 -9.23 -6.07
C LEU A 98 -15.54 -7.73 -5.95
N SER A 99 -14.31 -7.20 -5.96
CA SER A 99 -14.07 -5.78 -5.77
C SER A 99 -13.17 -5.24 -6.87
N PRO A 100 -13.75 -4.78 -8.01
CA PRO A 100 -13.00 -3.98 -8.97
C PRO A 100 -12.57 -2.65 -8.34
N PHE A 101 -11.39 -2.16 -8.73
CA PHE A 101 -10.84 -0.92 -8.20
C PHE A 101 -9.98 -0.17 -9.22
N ILE A 102 -9.85 1.13 -8.96
CA ILE A 102 -8.86 2.00 -9.57
C ILE A 102 -8.08 2.69 -8.44
N GLN A 103 -6.75 2.78 -8.61
CA GLN A 103 -5.87 3.26 -7.55
C GLN A 103 -4.71 4.07 -8.16
N PRO A 104 -4.92 5.37 -8.45
CA PRO A 104 -3.83 6.26 -8.85
C PRO A 104 -2.88 6.52 -7.68
N GLU A 105 -1.59 6.52 -8.00
CA GLU A 105 -0.49 6.85 -7.10
C GLU A 105 0.34 7.99 -7.70
N PHE A 106 0.69 8.97 -6.89
CA PHE A 106 1.43 10.15 -7.31
C PHE A 106 2.64 10.37 -6.43
N ASN A 107 3.76 10.74 -7.04
CA ASN A 107 4.90 11.31 -6.35
C ASN A 107 5.57 12.39 -7.21
N SER A 108 6.71 12.94 -6.77
CA SER A 108 7.42 14.00 -7.49
C SER A 108 8.05 13.56 -8.82
N SER A 109 8.18 12.24 -9.05
CA SER A 109 8.91 11.69 -10.19
C SER A 109 8.06 10.88 -11.16
N ARG A 110 6.88 10.42 -10.73
CA ARG A 110 6.01 9.59 -11.57
C ARG A 110 4.55 9.63 -11.11
N THR A 111 3.68 9.28 -12.05
CA THR A 111 2.29 8.89 -11.80
C THR A 111 2.12 7.42 -12.13
N GLU A 112 1.45 6.66 -11.26
CA GLU A 112 1.16 5.25 -11.51
C GLU A 112 -0.35 4.99 -11.40
N TRP A 113 -0.94 4.51 -12.50
CA TRP A 113 -2.33 4.11 -12.56
C TRP A 113 -2.44 2.61 -12.33
N LYS A 114 -3.25 2.21 -11.37
CA LYS A 114 -3.46 0.82 -10.99
C LYS A 114 -4.92 0.45 -11.19
N PHE A 115 -5.18 -0.48 -12.09
CA PHE A 115 -6.51 -1.03 -12.37
C PHE A 115 -6.54 -2.48 -11.93
N GLY A 116 -7.55 -2.88 -11.18
CA GLY A 116 -7.54 -4.25 -10.70
C GLY A 116 -8.87 -4.76 -10.22
N VAL A 117 -8.83 -6.02 -9.80
CA VAL A 117 -9.96 -6.73 -9.23
C VAL A 117 -9.46 -7.61 -8.08
N ALA A 118 -10.21 -7.62 -6.99
CA ALA A 118 -9.92 -8.41 -5.79
C ALA A 118 -11.08 -9.38 -5.49
N PRO A 119 -11.02 -10.64 -5.94
CA PRO A 119 -11.95 -11.68 -5.53
C PRO A 119 -11.62 -12.19 -4.12
N TRP A 120 -12.63 -12.46 -3.32
CA TRP A 120 -12.54 -13.12 -2.03
C TRP A 120 -13.59 -14.22 -1.95
N TYR A 121 -13.23 -15.34 -1.30
CA TYR A 121 -14.13 -16.44 -1.00
C TYR A 121 -14.09 -16.77 0.49
N LYS A 122 -15.25 -16.74 1.15
CA LYS A 122 -15.43 -17.17 2.53
C LYS A 122 -15.59 -18.67 2.55
N ILE A 123 -14.57 -19.39 3.03
CA ILE A 123 -14.61 -20.86 3.17
C ILE A 123 -15.53 -21.24 4.32
N ASN A 124 -15.37 -20.56 5.47
CA ASN A 124 -16.21 -20.68 6.67
C ASN A 124 -16.07 -19.39 7.52
N ASP A 125 -16.59 -19.39 8.74
CA ASP A 125 -16.55 -18.20 9.62
C ASP A 125 -15.14 -17.81 10.06
N ARG A 126 -14.17 -18.73 10.00
CA ARG A 126 -12.79 -18.48 10.38
C ARG A 126 -11.86 -18.29 9.19
N TRP A 127 -12.08 -19.00 8.09
CA TRP A 127 -11.17 -19.03 6.98
C TRP A 127 -11.72 -18.35 5.73
N SER A 128 -10.90 -17.54 5.11
CA SER A 128 -11.15 -16.99 3.78
C SER A 128 -9.89 -17.00 2.94
N VAL A 129 -10.06 -17.16 1.64
CA VAL A 129 -9.02 -17.03 0.63
C VAL A 129 -9.35 -15.85 -0.27
N GLY A 130 -8.34 -15.11 -0.67
CA GLY A 130 -8.51 -13.95 -1.57
C GLY A 130 -7.45 -13.94 -2.64
N GLY A 131 -7.75 -13.22 -3.70
CA GLY A 131 -6.82 -12.90 -4.77
C GLY A 131 -6.84 -11.41 -5.05
N LEU A 132 -5.85 -10.96 -5.79
CA LEU A 132 -5.85 -9.66 -6.43
C LEU A 132 -5.12 -9.79 -7.75
N TYR A 133 -5.71 -9.29 -8.81
CA TYR A 133 -5.01 -8.97 -10.05
C TYR A 133 -4.97 -7.46 -10.22
N ARG A 134 -3.81 -6.92 -10.60
CA ARG A 134 -3.62 -5.48 -10.79
C ARG A 134 -2.68 -5.22 -11.96
N LEU A 135 -3.15 -4.43 -12.92
CA LEU A 135 -2.35 -3.81 -13.95
C LEU A 135 -1.84 -2.46 -13.44
N GLU A 136 -0.54 -2.25 -13.48
CA GLU A 136 0.14 -1.02 -13.05
C GLU A 136 0.76 -0.34 -14.28
N LEU A 137 0.31 0.87 -14.59
CA LEU A 137 0.82 1.71 -15.68
C LEU A 137 1.52 2.91 -15.06
N THR A 138 2.83 3.01 -15.24
CA THR A 138 3.65 4.06 -14.64
C THR A 138 4.18 4.99 -15.71
N ASP A 139 3.98 6.30 -15.52
CA ASP A 139 4.52 7.37 -16.35
C ASP A 139 5.54 8.16 -15.53
N TYR A 140 6.78 8.24 -16.00
CA TYR A 140 7.85 9.00 -15.37
C TYR A 140 7.90 10.43 -15.93
N ALA A 141 8.10 11.40 -15.04
CA ALA A 141 8.13 12.80 -15.41
C ALA A 141 9.36 13.18 -16.26
N HIS A 142 10.50 12.53 -16.03
CA HIS A 142 11.77 12.78 -16.72
C HIS A 142 12.52 11.48 -17.02
N ASP A 143 13.32 11.47 -18.08
CA ASP A 143 14.09 10.29 -18.54
C ASP A 143 15.14 9.82 -17.52
N ASP A 144 15.78 10.75 -16.81
CA ASP A 144 16.76 10.43 -15.77
C ASP A 144 16.17 9.72 -14.56
N GLN A 145 14.87 9.86 -14.33
CA GLN A 145 14.14 9.18 -13.26
C GLN A 145 13.81 7.72 -13.60
N CYS A 146 13.72 7.41 -14.89
CA CYS A 146 13.57 6.07 -15.41
C CYS A 146 14.88 5.29 -15.42
N ARG A 147 16.02 5.99 -15.53
CA ARG A 147 17.35 5.42 -15.74
C ARG A 147 18.30 5.90 -14.65
N THR A 148 18.36 5.18 -13.56
CA THR A 148 19.23 5.51 -12.43
C THR A 148 20.27 4.41 -12.25
N GLY A 149 21.56 4.78 -12.22
CA GLY A 149 22.65 3.84 -11.96
C GLY A 149 22.81 2.74 -13.03
N GLY A 150 22.48 3.04 -14.29
CA GLY A 150 22.57 2.08 -15.40
C GLY A 150 21.44 1.05 -15.44
N ILE A 151 20.38 1.27 -14.68
CA ILE A 151 19.19 0.42 -14.65
C ILE A 151 18.06 1.15 -15.36
N ASP A 152 17.46 0.50 -16.36
CA ASP A 152 16.24 0.95 -16.99
C ASP A 152 15.04 0.46 -16.17
N TYR A 153 14.29 1.40 -15.57
CA TYR A 153 13.05 1.14 -14.83
C TYR A 153 11.79 1.37 -15.69
N CYS A 154 11.97 1.72 -16.94
CA CYS A 154 10.90 1.99 -17.88
C CYS A 154 11.31 1.53 -19.29
N ASP A 155 10.31 1.47 -20.17
CA ASP A 155 10.49 1.32 -21.62
C ASP A 155 11.08 2.59 -22.25
N THR A 156 11.30 2.57 -23.55
CA THR A 156 11.90 3.67 -24.36
C THR A 156 11.22 5.01 -24.20
N ASP A 157 9.93 5.03 -23.88
CA ASP A 157 9.08 6.22 -23.79
C ASP A 157 8.72 6.64 -22.35
N ARG A 158 9.54 6.30 -21.35
CA ARG A 158 9.31 6.62 -19.94
C ARG A 158 8.10 5.94 -19.31
N HIS A 159 7.61 4.89 -19.94
CA HIS A 159 6.50 4.10 -19.44
C HIS A 159 7.00 2.79 -18.81
N ARG A 160 6.28 2.31 -17.85
CA ARG A 160 6.45 0.95 -17.32
C ARG A 160 5.09 0.33 -17.14
N THR A 161 4.96 -0.90 -17.62
CA THR A 161 3.78 -1.73 -17.41
C THR A 161 4.14 -2.90 -16.51
N ALA A 162 3.35 -3.12 -15.48
CA ALA A 162 3.52 -4.29 -14.64
C ALA A 162 2.19 -4.98 -14.36
N ASN A 163 2.24 -6.31 -14.32
CA ASN A 163 1.15 -7.16 -13.87
C ASN A 163 1.47 -7.68 -12.48
N ARG A 164 0.52 -7.56 -11.56
CA ARG A 164 0.67 -8.03 -10.20
C ARG A 164 -0.46 -8.97 -9.82
N PHE A 165 -0.09 -10.06 -9.18
CA PHE A 165 -0.98 -11.08 -8.64
C PHE A 165 -0.68 -11.25 -7.15
N ASP A 166 -1.69 -11.09 -6.32
CA ASP A 166 -1.59 -11.40 -4.89
C ASP A 166 -2.51 -12.57 -4.56
N LEU A 167 -2.04 -13.44 -3.68
CA LEU A 167 -2.83 -14.51 -3.07
C LEU A 167 -2.85 -14.27 -1.56
N TYR A 168 -4.02 -14.41 -0.96
CA TYR A 168 -4.24 -14.22 0.47
C TYR A 168 -4.86 -15.44 1.09
N LEU A 169 -4.35 -15.86 2.24
CA LEU A 169 -5.01 -16.78 3.14
C LEU A 169 -5.22 -16.08 4.48
N ARG A 170 -6.46 -16.00 4.93
CA ARG A 170 -6.82 -15.32 6.16
C ARG A 170 -7.53 -16.27 7.12
N ASN A 171 -7.06 -16.26 8.36
CA ASN A 171 -7.73 -16.86 9.50
C ASN A 171 -8.19 -15.76 10.46
N LYS A 172 -9.45 -15.82 10.89
CA LYS A 172 -10.02 -14.94 11.90
C LYS A 172 -10.48 -15.76 13.07
N SER A 173 -9.87 -15.57 14.24
CA SER A 173 -10.24 -16.21 15.49
C SER A 173 -10.45 -15.12 16.55
N ASP A 174 -11.65 -15.03 17.10
CA ASP A 174 -12.04 -14.02 18.10
C ASP A 174 -11.47 -12.62 17.81
N ARG A 175 -10.43 -12.24 18.54
CA ARG A 175 -9.75 -10.94 18.41
C ARG A 175 -8.56 -10.97 17.47
N LEU A 176 -8.02 -12.17 17.16
CA LEU A 176 -6.84 -12.31 16.30
C LEU A 176 -7.25 -12.56 14.85
N THR A 177 -6.67 -11.80 13.93
CA THR A 177 -6.72 -12.07 12.50
C THR A 177 -5.30 -12.34 12.02
N THR A 178 -5.06 -13.48 11.42
CA THR A 178 -3.77 -13.82 10.79
C THR A 178 -3.96 -13.81 9.28
N THR A 179 -3.12 -13.10 8.56
CA THR A 179 -3.16 -13.05 7.10
C THR A 179 -1.80 -13.40 6.54
N TYR A 180 -1.73 -14.46 5.73
CA TYR A 180 -0.59 -14.74 4.87
C TYR A 180 -0.87 -14.18 3.48
N LYS A 181 0.14 -13.51 2.91
CA LYS A 181 0.09 -12.90 1.59
C LYS A 181 1.28 -13.35 0.77
N LEU A 182 1.02 -13.80 -0.44
CA LEU A 182 2.01 -14.04 -1.49
C LEU A 182 1.76 -13.06 -2.62
N VAL A 183 2.81 -12.41 -3.11
CA VAL A 183 2.77 -11.47 -4.24
C VAL A 183 3.69 -11.99 -5.32
N TYR A 184 3.21 -11.98 -6.55
CA TYR A 184 4.02 -12.13 -7.75
C TYR A 184 3.83 -10.92 -8.64
N LYS A 185 4.92 -10.40 -9.19
CA LYS A 185 4.92 -9.24 -10.08
C LYS A 185 5.77 -9.52 -11.30
N HIS A 186 5.27 -9.16 -12.47
CA HIS A 186 5.99 -9.18 -13.74
C HIS A 186 5.89 -7.81 -14.41
N ALA A 187 7.00 -7.27 -14.91
CA ALA A 187 7.03 -5.97 -15.59
C ALA A 187 7.87 -6.03 -16.88
N ASP A 188 7.64 -5.07 -17.76
CA ASP A 188 8.47 -4.79 -18.92
C ASP A 188 9.89 -4.29 -18.55
N ALA A 189 10.05 -3.79 -17.33
CA ALA A 189 11.32 -3.36 -16.73
C ALA A 189 11.83 -4.34 -15.68
N LYS A 190 13.12 -4.25 -15.33
CA LYS A 190 13.73 -5.11 -14.31
C LYS A 190 13.18 -4.80 -12.92
N LEU A 191 12.77 -5.82 -12.20
CA LEU A 191 12.22 -5.73 -10.84
C LEU A 191 13.18 -6.26 -9.77
N PHE A 192 13.77 -7.44 -10.00
CA PHE A 192 14.61 -8.12 -9.02
C PHE A 192 15.68 -8.99 -9.72
N ALA A 193 16.92 -9.01 -9.21
CA ALA A 193 18.01 -9.85 -9.70
C ALA A 193 18.25 -9.75 -11.22
N ASN A 194 18.10 -8.55 -11.80
CA ASN A 194 18.13 -8.28 -13.25
C ASN A 194 17.05 -9.01 -14.06
N LYS A 195 15.98 -9.50 -13.40
CA LYS A 195 14.82 -10.17 -14.03
C LYS A 195 13.61 -9.24 -14.02
N HIS A 196 12.68 -9.54 -14.91
CA HIS A 196 11.39 -8.86 -15.02
C HIS A 196 10.38 -9.30 -13.97
N ASP A 197 10.74 -10.28 -13.16
CA ASP A 197 9.88 -10.90 -12.15
C ASP A 197 10.36 -10.55 -10.75
N ASP A 198 9.41 -10.42 -9.83
CA ASP A 198 9.66 -10.34 -8.40
C ASP A 198 8.54 -11.07 -7.65
N TYR A 199 8.88 -11.59 -6.46
CA TYR A 199 7.90 -12.15 -5.55
C TYR A 199 8.16 -11.64 -4.13
N GLU A 200 7.09 -11.48 -3.38
CA GLU A 200 7.14 -11.10 -1.98
C GLU A 200 6.19 -12.01 -1.19
N GLN A 201 6.50 -12.21 0.07
CA GLN A 201 5.59 -12.88 1.00
C GLN A 201 5.56 -12.12 2.31
N GLU A 202 4.40 -12.17 2.98
CA GLU A 202 4.18 -11.47 4.23
C GLU A 202 3.22 -12.23 5.12
N LEU A 203 3.54 -12.30 6.41
CA LEU A 203 2.67 -12.83 7.45
C LEU A 203 2.33 -11.68 8.41
N GLN A 204 1.03 -11.37 8.54
CA GLN A 204 0.51 -10.30 9.38
C GLN A 204 -0.40 -10.84 10.47
N PHE A 205 -0.30 -10.26 11.65
CA PHE A 205 -1.12 -10.53 12.83
C PHE A 205 -1.77 -9.22 13.28
N ASP A 206 -3.11 -9.18 13.22
CA ASP A 206 -3.93 -8.07 13.67
C ASP A 206 -4.64 -8.50 14.96
N TYR A 207 -4.49 -7.74 16.04
CA TYR A 207 -5.13 -8.04 17.32
C TYR A 207 -6.10 -6.95 17.74
N ALA A 208 -7.40 -7.26 17.78
CA ALA A 208 -8.41 -6.32 18.25
C ALA A 208 -8.35 -6.18 19.77
N LEU A 209 -8.15 -4.97 20.29
CA LEU A 209 -8.11 -4.72 21.73
C LEU A 209 -9.45 -4.95 22.41
N SER A 210 -10.55 -4.80 21.64
CA SER A 210 -11.91 -4.99 22.09
C SER A 210 -12.76 -5.74 21.05
N ASN A 211 -13.91 -6.26 21.43
CA ASN A 211 -14.78 -7.03 20.53
C ASN A 211 -15.40 -6.18 19.42
N ASP A 212 -15.57 -4.88 19.63
CA ASP A 212 -16.01 -3.91 18.61
C ASP A 212 -14.94 -3.57 17.59
N ARG A 213 -13.66 -4.00 17.83
CA ARG A 213 -12.51 -3.83 16.92
C ARG A 213 -12.23 -2.36 16.56
N VAL A 214 -12.50 -1.43 17.48
CA VAL A 214 -12.19 0.00 17.29
C VAL A 214 -10.66 0.19 17.14
N TRP A 215 -9.88 -0.39 18.05
CA TRP A 215 -8.43 -0.33 18.01
C TRP A 215 -7.86 -1.71 17.66
N VAL A 216 -7.07 -1.76 16.59
CA VAL A 216 -6.49 -3.02 16.08
C VAL A 216 -5.00 -2.79 15.78
N PRO A 217 -4.12 -2.89 16.78
CA PRO A 217 -2.67 -2.96 16.52
C PRO A 217 -2.34 -4.20 15.69
N TYR A 218 -1.27 -4.08 14.90
CA TYR A 218 -0.77 -5.20 14.10
C TYR A 218 0.74 -5.21 13.95
N VAL A 219 1.27 -6.38 13.64
CA VAL A 219 2.65 -6.61 13.26
C VAL A 219 2.69 -7.49 12.02
N ALA A 220 3.65 -7.23 11.13
CA ALA A 220 3.85 -8.06 9.94
C ALA A 220 5.35 -8.29 9.66
N PHE A 221 5.62 -9.48 9.14
CA PHE A 221 6.95 -9.95 8.75
C PHE A 221 6.89 -10.29 7.27
N GLY A 222 7.70 -9.61 6.45
CA GLY A 222 7.73 -9.82 5.02
C GLY A 222 9.12 -10.18 4.52
N ASP A 223 9.19 -11.04 3.53
CA ASP A 223 10.38 -11.30 2.75
C ASP A 223 10.22 -10.63 1.39
N ILE A 224 11.11 -9.68 1.08
CA ILE A 224 11.04 -8.84 -0.12
C ILE A 224 12.36 -8.83 -0.89
N GLY A 225 12.31 -8.61 -2.19
CA GLY A 225 13.48 -8.30 -3.01
C GLY A 225 14.14 -6.99 -2.57
N ARG A 226 15.47 -6.92 -2.60
CA ARG A 226 16.21 -5.73 -2.19
C ARG A 226 16.21 -4.64 -3.26
N SER A 227 16.55 -5.02 -4.49
CA SER A 227 16.59 -4.08 -5.61
C SER A 227 16.53 -4.79 -6.96
N ALA A 228 16.35 -4.03 -8.02
CA ALA A 228 16.30 -4.55 -9.38
C ALA A 228 17.59 -5.28 -9.81
N THR A 229 18.75 -4.88 -9.29
CA THR A 229 20.06 -5.48 -9.65
C THR A 229 20.57 -6.52 -8.68
N SER A 230 20.05 -6.56 -7.45
CA SER A 230 20.51 -7.49 -6.43
C SER A 230 19.64 -8.73 -6.37
N SER A 231 20.25 -9.91 -6.28
CA SER A 231 19.56 -11.16 -5.97
C SER A 231 19.30 -11.36 -4.47
N GLU A 232 19.73 -10.41 -3.63
CA GLU A 232 19.52 -10.49 -2.20
C GLU A 232 18.08 -10.20 -1.82
N ARG A 233 17.58 -10.96 -0.86
CA ARG A 233 16.31 -10.72 -0.21
C ARG A 233 16.51 -10.11 1.16
N GLN A 234 15.50 -9.44 1.66
CA GLN A 234 15.56 -8.82 2.98
C GLN A 234 14.26 -8.97 3.74
N LEU A 235 14.40 -9.05 5.05
CA LEU A 235 13.27 -9.00 5.96
C LEU A 235 12.74 -7.57 6.04
N ARG A 236 11.41 -7.45 5.92
CA ARG A 236 10.62 -6.24 6.14
C ARG A 236 9.79 -6.42 7.41
N LEU A 237 9.99 -5.56 8.37
CA LEU A 237 9.17 -5.51 9.59
C LEU A 237 8.17 -4.37 9.46
N ARG A 238 6.92 -4.62 9.83
CA ARG A 238 5.87 -3.63 9.90
C ARG A 238 5.19 -3.68 11.25
N THR A 239 4.91 -2.54 11.81
CA THR A 239 4.04 -2.39 12.97
C THR A 239 3.10 -1.24 12.72
N GLY A 240 1.87 -1.36 13.20
CA GLY A 240 0.89 -0.32 12.95
C GLY A 240 -0.34 -0.47 13.82
N ILE A 241 -1.29 0.43 13.61
CA ILE A 241 -2.55 0.43 14.33
C ILE A 241 -3.67 0.94 13.41
N LEU A 242 -4.77 0.23 13.42
CA LEU A 242 -6.03 0.67 12.81
C LEU A 242 -6.92 1.25 13.88
N TYR A 243 -7.50 2.41 13.59
CA TYR A 243 -8.59 2.99 14.35
C TYR A 243 -9.86 3.00 13.48
N ASN A 244 -10.87 2.23 13.88
CA ASN A 244 -12.12 2.10 13.15
C ASN A 244 -13.21 2.93 13.86
N TYR A 245 -13.59 4.04 13.26
CA TYR A 245 -14.73 4.85 13.69
C TYR A 245 -16.02 4.30 13.07
N ARG A 246 -17.06 4.13 13.90
CA ARG A 246 -18.38 3.62 13.51
C ARG A 246 -19.49 4.57 13.91
#